data_1feda8977565f27d1c02a27132505ea3
#
_entry.id   1feda8977565f27d1c02a27132505ea3
#
_cell.length_a   1.000
_cell.length_b   1.000
_cell.length_c   1.000
_cell.angle_alpha   90.00
_cell.angle_beta   90.00
_cell.angle_gamma   90.00
#
_symmetry.space_group_name_H-M   'P 1'
#
loop_
_entity.id
_entity.type
_entity.pdbx_description
1 polymer ?
#
loop_
_entity_poly.entity_id
_entity_poly.type
_entity_poly.pdbx_seq_one_letter_code
_entity_poly.pdbx_strand_id
1 'polypeptide(L)'
;MFCISIIFLSKSIFPSFVLPYRLELGVVVSISGLLLLIVSVKSFINNNTTINPLNLKKSTYLVTNGLFRFSRNPMYLGMLLFIVGTSIILNIIGGLIISILFIFYMNFFQIMPEEIALENLFGKDYRNYRKKVRRWI
;
A
#
# COMPACT_ATOMS: atom_id res chain seq x y z
N MET A 1 -10.81 0.62 -6.39
CA MET A 1 -11.91 -0.01 -7.16
C MET A 1 -11.44 -0.63 -8.47
N PHE A 2 -10.65 0.05 -9.27
CA PHE A 2 -10.19 -0.44 -10.60
C PHE A 2 -9.52 -1.83 -10.57
N CYS A 3 -8.60 -2.08 -9.63
CA CYS A 3 -7.94 -3.38 -9.51
C CYS A 3 -8.91 -4.54 -9.22
N ILE A 4 -9.93 -4.32 -8.40
CA ILE A 4 -10.93 -5.35 -8.06
C ILE A 4 -11.77 -5.73 -9.27
N SER A 5 -12.17 -4.73 -10.08
CA SER A 5 -12.91 -4.98 -11.32
C SER A 5 -12.08 -5.79 -12.32
N ILE A 6 -10.77 -5.49 -12.44
CA ILE A 6 -9.85 -6.25 -13.30
C ILE A 6 -9.67 -7.68 -12.77
N ILE A 7 -9.57 -7.89 -11.46
CA ILE A 7 -9.49 -9.24 -10.86
C ILE A 7 -10.73 -10.04 -11.22
N PHE A 8 -11.92 -9.46 -11.12
CA PHE A 8 -13.17 -10.14 -11.47
C PHE A 8 -13.23 -10.52 -12.95
N LEU A 9 -12.83 -9.62 -13.84
CA LEU A 9 -12.76 -9.88 -15.28
C LEU A 9 -11.71 -10.94 -15.63
N SER A 10 -10.64 -11.06 -14.87
CA SER A 10 -9.57 -12.04 -15.10
C SER A 10 -10.01 -13.48 -14.81
N LYS A 11 -11.15 -13.69 -14.14
CA LYS A 11 -11.69 -15.01 -13.82
C LYS A 11 -11.95 -15.89 -15.05
N SER A 12 -12.25 -15.28 -16.19
CA SER A 12 -12.47 -16.00 -17.46
C SER A 12 -11.17 -16.39 -18.17
N ILE A 13 -10.05 -15.75 -17.82
CA ILE A 13 -8.77 -15.88 -18.54
C ILE A 13 -7.80 -16.75 -17.76
N PHE A 14 -7.77 -16.61 -16.43
CA PHE A 14 -6.81 -17.29 -15.57
C PHE A 14 -7.45 -18.46 -14.80
N PRO A 15 -6.73 -19.59 -14.65
CA PRO A 15 -7.21 -20.71 -13.88
C PRO A 15 -7.39 -20.35 -12.41
N SER A 16 -8.41 -20.89 -11.79
CA SER A 16 -8.58 -20.88 -10.34
C SER A 16 -7.63 -21.89 -9.70
N PHE A 17 -7.23 -21.61 -8.47
CA PHE A 17 -6.46 -22.58 -7.66
C PHE A 17 -7.29 -23.00 -6.44
N VAL A 18 -7.09 -24.23 -6.00
CA VAL A 18 -7.77 -24.75 -4.80
C VAL A 18 -6.90 -24.49 -3.59
N LEU A 19 -7.36 -23.61 -2.71
CA LEU A 19 -6.73 -23.35 -1.43
C LEU A 19 -7.72 -23.69 -0.31
N PRO A 20 -7.41 -24.61 0.61
CA PRO A 20 -8.26 -24.84 1.77
C PRO A 20 -8.34 -23.54 2.61
N TYR A 21 -9.48 -23.31 3.22
CA TYR A 21 -9.74 -22.13 4.07
C TYR A 21 -9.49 -20.76 3.38
N ARG A 22 -9.66 -20.74 2.04
CA ARG A 22 -9.40 -19.53 1.23
C ARG A 22 -10.23 -18.31 1.65
N LEU A 23 -11.48 -18.53 2.07
CA LEU A 23 -12.36 -17.48 2.51
C LEU A 23 -11.85 -16.87 3.82
N GLU A 24 -11.56 -17.70 4.80
CA GLU A 24 -11.06 -17.27 6.10
C GLU A 24 -9.72 -16.54 5.95
N LEU A 25 -8.78 -17.16 5.23
CA LEU A 25 -7.46 -16.56 4.99
C LEU A 25 -7.58 -15.23 4.23
N GLY A 26 -8.34 -15.20 3.15
CA GLY A 26 -8.51 -14.00 2.34
C GLY A 26 -9.22 -12.87 3.09
N VAL A 27 -10.21 -13.20 3.93
CA VAL A 27 -10.89 -12.22 4.79
C VAL A 27 -9.92 -11.65 5.82
N VAL A 28 -9.14 -12.50 6.51
CA VAL A 28 -8.14 -12.03 7.49
C VAL A 28 -7.11 -11.11 6.84
N VAL A 29 -6.57 -11.48 5.67
CA VAL A 29 -5.61 -10.64 4.94
C VAL A 29 -6.25 -9.33 4.48
N SER A 30 -7.49 -9.35 3.98
CA SER A 30 -8.19 -8.12 3.55
C SER A 30 -8.46 -7.19 4.71
N ILE A 31 -8.94 -7.71 5.85
CA ILE A 31 -9.20 -6.91 7.05
C ILE A 31 -7.91 -6.31 7.59
N SER A 32 -6.81 -7.08 7.66
CA SER A 32 -5.52 -6.56 8.10
C SER A 32 -5.01 -5.43 7.20
N GLY A 33 -5.20 -5.55 5.87
CA GLY A 33 -4.89 -4.51 4.91
C GLY A 33 -5.70 -3.22 5.14
N LEU A 34 -7.02 -3.35 5.36
CA LEU A 34 -7.89 -2.22 5.67
C LEU A 34 -7.53 -1.55 6.99
N LEU A 35 -7.24 -2.31 8.03
CA LEU A 35 -6.80 -1.77 9.32
C LEU A 35 -5.49 -1.00 9.18
N LEU A 36 -4.51 -1.55 8.46
CA LEU A 36 -3.24 -0.89 8.19
C LEU A 36 -3.46 0.45 7.46
N LEU A 37 -4.34 0.47 6.47
CA LEU A 37 -4.70 1.68 5.71
C LEU A 37 -5.34 2.72 6.63
N ILE A 38 -6.35 2.34 7.43
CA ILE A 38 -7.06 3.25 8.34
C ILE A 38 -6.09 3.85 9.37
N VAL A 39 -5.24 3.03 10.00
CA VAL A 39 -4.28 3.51 10.99
C VAL A 39 -3.25 4.43 10.36
N SER A 40 -2.81 4.14 9.12
CA SER A 40 -1.88 5.01 8.38
C SER A 40 -2.50 6.38 8.08
N VAL A 41 -3.75 6.40 7.61
CA VAL A 41 -4.49 7.64 7.34
C VAL A 41 -4.68 8.46 8.62
N LYS A 42 -5.07 7.82 9.73
CA LYS A 42 -5.19 8.48 11.03
C LYS A 42 -3.88 9.11 11.48
N SER A 43 -2.75 8.47 11.20
CA SER A 43 -1.43 9.03 11.53
C SER A 43 -1.16 10.37 10.83
N PHE A 44 -1.59 10.54 9.58
CA PHE A 44 -1.49 11.84 8.88
C PHE A 44 -2.43 12.88 9.49
N ILE A 45 -3.69 12.52 9.74
CA ILE A 45 -4.68 13.42 10.33
C ILE A 45 -4.21 13.91 11.70
N ASN A 46 -3.73 13.01 12.56
CA ASN A 46 -3.28 13.35 13.90
C ASN A 46 -2.04 14.27 13.91
N ASN A 47 -1.22 14.22 12.86
CA ASN A 47 -0.05 15.10 12.73
C ASN A 47 -0.35 16.37 11.90
N ASN A 48 -1.63 16.67 11.63
CA ASN A 48 -2.07 17.85 10.86
C ASN A 48 -1.29 18.03 9.54
N THR A 49 -0.97 16.91 8.87
CA THR A 49 -0.23 16.93 7.60
C THR A 49 -1.07 16.34 6.47
N THR A 50 -0.69 16.64 5.23
CA THR A 50 -1.48 16.21 4.07
C THR A 50 -1.28 14.74 3.75
N ILE A 51 -2.39 14.07 3.41
CA ILE A 51 -2.43 12.71 2.85
C ILE A 51 -2.28 12.76 1.32
N ASN A 52 -2.51 13.93 0.72
CA ASN A 52 -2.59 14.05 -0.73
C ASN A 52 -1.19 14.04 -1.37
N PRO A 53 -0.85 12.99 -2.13
CA PRO A 53 0.44 12.84 -2.78
C PRO A 53 0.71 13.91 -3.85
N LEU A 54 -0.34 14.51 -4.41
CA LEU A 54 -0.22 15.57 -5.41
C LEU A 54 0.09 16.95 -4.79
N ASN A 55 -0.08 17.09 -3.47
CA ASN A 55 0.09 18.36 -2.74
C ASN A 55 1.11 18.25 -1.60
N LEU A 56 2.18 17.49 -1.81
CA LEU A 56 3.25 17.30 -0.79
C LEU A 56 3.88 18.62 -0.33
N LYS A 57 3.84 19.68 -1.14
CA LYS A 57 4.28 21.05 -0.73
C LYS A 57 3.52 21.58 0.50
N LYS A 58 2.33 21.06 0.79
CA LYS A 58 1.54 21.39 1.99
C LYS A 58 1.84 20.47 3.18
N SER A 59 2.78 19.54 3.03
CA SER A 59 3.19 18.66 4.12
C SER A 59 4.02 19.46 5.13
N THR A 60 3.47 19.65 6.32
CA THR A 60 4.08 20.46 7.39
C THR A 60 4.93 19.60 8.34
N TYR A 61 4.74 18.29 8.31
CA TYR A 61 5.38 17.37 9.23
C TYR A 61 5.74 16.03 8.57
N LEU A 62 6.97 15.55 8.82
CA LEU A 62 7.43 14.24 8.37
C LEU A 62 7.00 13.18 9.39
N VAL A 63 5.99 12.38 9.05
CA VAL A 63 5.51 11.30 9.91
C VAL A 63 6.49 10.14 9.88
N THR A 64 7.12 9.85 11.01
CA THR A 64 8.13 8.77 11.16
C THR A 64 7.82 7.81 12.31
N ASN A 65 6.70 8.02 13.02
CA ASN A 65 6.28 7.26 14.19
C ASN A 65 5.18 6.23 13.85
N GLY A 66 4.81 5.41 14.83
CA GLY A 66 3.80 4.37 14.64
C GLY A 66 4.18 3.36 13.55
N LEU A 67 3.29 3.13 12.59
CA LEU A 67 3.50 2.23 11.46
C LEU A 67 4.65 2.66 10.54
N PHE A 68 4.94 3.97 10.48
CA PHE A 68 6.02 4.54 9.69
C PHE A 68 7.43 4.22 10.23
N ARG A 69 7.54 3.55 11.39
CA ARG A 69 8.79 2.96 11.88
C ARG A 69 9.14 1.65 11.16
N PHE A 70 8.15 0.94 10.62
CA PHE A 70 8.33 -0.37 9.99
C PHE A 70 8.32 -0.28 8.47
N SER A 71 7.51 0.60 7.92
CA SER A 71 7.39 0.85 6.49
C SER A 71 7.31 2.34 6.22
N ARG A 72 7.95 2.81 5.14
CA ARG A 72 7.78 4.20 4.70
C ARG A 72 6.44 4.43 3.99
N ASN A 73 5.80 3.35 3.52
CA ASN A 73 4.55 3.40 2.76
C ASN A 73 3.48 2.45 3.32
N PRO A 74 3.13 2.53 4.62
CA PRO A 74 2.20 1.59 5.23
C PRO A 74 0.80 1.68 4.63
N MET A 75 0.40 2.82 4.09
CA MET A 75 -0.88 3.00 3.39
C MET A 75 -0.93 2.17 2.10
N TYR A 76 0.13 2.20 1.29
CA TYR A 76 0.21 1.41 0.06
C TYR A 76 0.37 -0.08 0.34
N LEU A 77 1.05 -0.45 1.43
CA LEU A 77 1.11 -1.82 1.91
C LEU A 77 -0.28 -2.33 2.31
N GLY A 78 -1.10 -1.51 2.96
CA GLY A 78 -2.49 -1.83 3.27
C GLY A 78 -3.34 -2.07 2.01
N MET A 79 -3.17 -1.25 0.98
CA MET A 79 -3.83 -1.45 -0.32
C MET A 79 -3.39 -2.76 -0.98
N LEU A 80 -2.09 -3.06 -0.96
CA LEU A 80 -1.54 -4.31 -1.50
C LEU A 80 -2.14 -5.53 -0.80
N LEU A 81 -2.16 -5.54 0.53
CA LEU A 81 -2.75 -6.63 1.31
C LEU A 81 -4.24 -6.81 0.99
N PHE A 82 -4.97 -5.72 0.81
CA PHE A 82 -6.38 -5.79 0.42
C PHE A 82 -6.58 -6.42 -0.96
N ILE A 83 -5.73 -6.08 -1.94
CA ILE A 83 -5.74 -6.69 -3.28
C ILE A 83 -5.40 -8.18 -3.20
N VAL A 84 -4.36 -8.55 -2.45
CA VAL A 84 -3.96 -9.96 -2.24
C VAL A 84 -5.06 -10.76 -1.56
N GLY A 85 -5.64 -10.24 -0.47
CA GLY A 85 -6.72 -10.90 0.25
C GLY A 85 -7.96 -11.13 -0.64
N THR A 86 -8.35 -10.13 -1.43
CA THR A 86 -9.44 -10.25 -2.41
C THR A 86 -9.11 -11.31 -3.47
N SER A 87 -7.85 -11.39 -3.92
CA SER A 87 -7.40 -12.40 -4.90
C SER A 87 -7.51 -13.81 -4.33
N ILE A 88 -7.18 -14.00 -3.06
CA ILE A 88 -7.33 -15.27 -2.35
C ILE A 88 -8.81 -15.65 -2.23
N ILE A 89 -9.69 -14.73 -1.82
CA ILE A 89 -11.14 -14.96 -1.70
C ILE A 89 -11.73 -15.42 -3.04
N LEU A 90 -11.38 -14.74 -4.11
CA LEU A 90 -11.87 -15.04 -5.46
C LEU A 90 -11.21 -16.27 -6.08
N ASN A 91 -10.13 -16.78 -5.46
CA ASN A 91 -9.38 -17.94 -5.91
C ASN A 91 -8.84 -17.79 -7.34
N ILE A 92 -8.20 -16.66 -7.62
CA ILE A 92 -7.78 -16.28 -8.97
C ILE A 92 -6.29 -15.95 -9.01
N ILE A 93 -5.53 -16.71 -9.81
CA ILE A 93 -4.09 -16.46 -10.06
C ILE A 93 -3.86 -15.08 -10.67
N GLY A 94 -4.73 -14.63 -11.56
CA GLY A 94 -4.66 -13.30 -12.16
C GLY A 94 -4.62 -12.16 -11.14
N GLY A 95 -5.28 -12.31 -9.99
CA GLY A 95 -5.24 -11.33 -8.93
C GLY A 95 -3.87 -11.21 -8.24
N LEU A 96 -3.12 -12.30 -8.15
CA LEU A 96 -1.73 -12.27 -7.64
C LEU A 96 -0.80 -11.56 -8.64
N ILE A 97 -0.99 -11.79 -9.93
CA ILE A 97 -0.25 -11.07 -10.99
C ILE A 97 -0.55 -9.56 -10.90
N ILE A 98 -1.81 -9.19 -10.71
CA ILE A 98 -2.21 -7.78 -10.53
C ILE A 98 -1.57 -7.18 -9.27
N SER A 99 -1.41 -7.95 -8.19
CA SER A 99 -0.72 -7.51 -6.98
C SER A 99 0.75 -7.17 -7.25
N ILE A 100 1.43 -7.98 -8.06
CA ILE A 100 2.82 -7.71 -8.49
C ILE A 100 2.88 -6.46 -9.36
N LEU A 101 1.99 -6.33 -10.34
CA LEU A 101 1.91 -5.14 -11.19
C LEU A 101 1.60 -3.88 -10.37
N PHE A 102 0.75 -3.99 -9.34
CA PHE A 102 0.48 -2.89 -8.40
C PHE A 102 1.75 -2.42 -7.69
N ILE A 103 2.61 -3.35 -7.21
CA ILE A 103 3.89 -2.98 -6.58
C ILE A 103 4.77 -2.19 -7.56
N PHE A 104 4.93 -2.66 -8.80
CA PHE A 104 5.70 -1.97 -9.82
C PHE A 104 5.12 -0.59 -10.11
N TYR A 105 3.82 -0.52 -10.39
CA TYR A 105 3.14 0.74 -10.66
C TYR A 105 3.33 1.75 -9.52
N MET A 106 3.06 1.33 -8.27
CA MET A 106 3.21 2.21 -7.11
C MET A 106 4.66 2.67 -6.92
N ASN A 107 5.64 1.79 -7.11
CA ASN A 107 7.03 2.17 -6.99
C ASN A 107 7.44 3.26 -7.98
N PHE A 108 7.09 3.10 -9.26
CA PHE A 108 7.57 4.01 -10.31
C PHE A 108 6.74 5.30 -10.40
N PHE A 109 5.43 5.19 -10.32
CA PHE A 109 4.56 6.34 -10.61
C PHE A 109 4.10 7.09 -9.37
N GLN A 110 4.19 6.49 -8.18
CA GLN A 110 3.71 7.09 -6.95
C GLN A 110 4.83 7.30 -5.93
N ILE A 111 5.49 6.23 -5.50
CA ILE A 111 6.42 6.29 -4.36
C ILE A 111 7.71 7.04 -4.73
N MET A 112 8.31 6.79 -5.90
CA MET A 112 9.53 7.49 -6.29
C MET A 112 9.35 9.01 -6.40
N PRO A 113 8.30 9.54 -7.07
CA PRO A 113 8.03 10.99 -7.06
C PRO A 113 7.78 11.55 -5.67
N GLU A 114 7.05 10.82 -4.80
CA GLU A 114 6.83 11.23 -3.41
C GLU A 114 8.14 11.28 -2.60
N GLU A 115 9.01 10.28 -2.74
CA GLU A 115 10.32 10.26 -2.08
C GLU A 115 11.18 11.46 -2.49
N ILE A 116 11.20 11.82 -3.78
CA ILE A 116 11.92 13.00 -4.29
C ILE A 116 11.34 14.28 -3.68
N ALA A 117 10.03 14.41 -3.66
CA ALA A 117 9.36 15.57 -3.12
C ALA A 117 9.59 15.71 -1.60
N LEU A 118 9.53 14.60 -0.85
CA LEU A 118 9.81 14.58 0.58
C LEU A 118 11.28 14.89 0.88
N GLU A 119 12.20 14.42 0.06
CA GLU A 119 13.63 14.73 0.20
C GLU A 119 13.92 16.21 -0.06
N ASN A 120 13.25 16.82 -1.05
CA ASN A 120 13.35 18.25 -1.32
C ASN A 120 12.77 19.10 -0.19
N LEU A 121 11.69 18.63 0.47
CA LEU A 121 11.00 19.36 1.51
C LEU A 121 11.69 19.23 2.89
N PHE A 122 12.10 18.02 3.27
CA PHE A 122 12.63 17.70 4.60
C PHE A 122 14.15 17.43 4.62
N GLY A 123 14.79 17.39 3.46
CA GLY A 123 16.25 17.35 3.31
C GLY A 123 16.92 16.23 4.13
N LYS A 124 17.75 16.65 5.10
CA LYS A 124 18.55 15.74 5.93
C LYS A 124 17.69 14.80 6.79
N ASP A 125 16.55 15.27 7.28
CA ASP A 125 15.67 14.48 8.15
C ASP A 125 15.05 13.31 7.38
N TYR A 126 14.59 13.56 6.14
CA TYR A 126 14.09 12.49 5.28
C TYR A 126 15.17 11.50 4.89
N ARG A 127 16.39 11.95 4.56
CA ARG A 127 17.52 11.05 4.27
C ARG A 127 17.88 10.16 5.46
N ASN A 128 17.87 10.68 6.67
CA ASN A 128 18.12 9.91 7.88
C ASN A 128 17.01 8.88 8.15
N TYR A 129 15.76 9.24 7.94
CA TYR A 129 14.61 8.35 8.02
C TYR A 129 14.71 7.21 6.99
N ARG A 130 15.01 7.54 5.72
CA ARG A 130 15.17 6.59 4.62
C ARG A 130 16.27 5.54 4.85
N LYS A 131 17.33 5.88 5.60
CA LYS A 131 18.39 4.93 5.97
C LYS A 131 17.92 3.91 7.01
N LYS A 132 16.94 4.26 7.85
CA LYS A 132 16.47 3.42 8.96
C LYS A 132 15.28 2.55 8.61
N VAL A 133 14.43 3.02 7.72
CA VAL A 133 13.14 2.37 7.40
C VAL A 133 13.11 2.03 5.92
N ARG A 134 12.70 0.79 5.62
CA ARG A 134 12.57 0.32 4.23
C ARG A 134 11.32 0.89 3.55
N ARG A 135 11.28 0.78 2.22
CA ARG A 135 10.17 1.30 1.40
C ARG A 135 8.86 0.57 1.69
N TRP A 136 8.89 -0.76 1.74
CA TRP A 136 7.72 -1.59 1.98
C TRP A 136 7.75 -2.22 3.38
N ILE A 137 8.72 -3.06 3.66
CA ILE A 137 8.91 -3.76 4.96
C ILE A 137 10.41 -3.90 5.20
#